data_60158e782e94ccf8081029848fd2b44b
#
_entry.id   60158e782e94ccf8081029848fd2b44b
#
_cell.length_a   1.000
_cell.length_b   1.000
_cell.length_c   1.000
_cell.angle_alpha   90.00
_cell.angle_beta   90.00
_cell.angle_gamma   90.00
#
_symmetry.space_group_name_H-M   'P 1'
#
loop_
_entity.id
_entity.type
_entity.pdbx_description
1 polymer ?
#
loop_
_entity_poly.entity_id
_entity_poly.type
_entity_poly.pdbx_seq_one_letter_code
_entity_poly.pdbx_strand_id
1 'polypeptide(L)'
;MLRELAPHMPGAKPLEMAHACKQDISAAEVSKTLDFLVKADLLKKDRNGNYRQTEKSVSMGPVDAVPVAAREMQRQMGEFAVKALDMPLSERDMSGLTLGLTRNAYERIRKEIAEFRRRIVAIATEDEETEQVYRMNLQLFPLSERLEKKKGIKFKGEERDEK
;
A
#
# COMPACT_ATOMS: atom_id res chain seq x y z
N MET A 1 -6.10 3.93 -7.50
CA MET A 1 -6.76 5.23 -7.33
C MET A 1 -8.02 5.34 -8.19
N LEU A 2 -7.95 5.48 -9.53
CA LEU A 2 -9.15 5.67 -10.38
C LEU A 2 -10.20 4.54 -10.28
N ARG A 3 -9.78 3.30 -10.03
CA ARG A 3 -10.70 2.18 -9.78
C ARG A 3 -11.58 2.43 -8.55
N GLU A 4 -11.02 3.05 -7.51
CA GLU A 4 -11.75 3.37 -6.27
C GLU A 4 -12.54 4.67 -6.39
N LEU A 5 -12.02 5.65 -7.13
CA LEU A 5 -12.62 6.98 -7.27
C LEU A 5 -13.84 7.01 -8.21
N ALA A 6 -13.73 6.39 -9.40
CA ALA A 6 -14.72 6.52 -10.46
C ALA A 6 -16.15 6.08 -10.09
N PRO A 7 -16.38 5.03 -9.26
CA PRO A 7 -17.71 4.66 -8.80
C PRO A 7 -18.42 5.73 -7.96
N HIS A 8 -17.65 6.58 -7.28
CA HIS A 8 -18.18 7.64 -6.41
C HIS A 8 -18.31 9.00 -7.11
N MET A 9 -18.06 9.04 -8.43
CA MET A 9 -18.21 10.23 -9.27
C MET A 9 -19.15 9.95 -10.46
N PRO A 10 -20.45 9.63 -10.21
CA PRO A 10 -21.38 9.30 -11.28
C PRO A 10 -21.56 10.47 -12.26
N GLY A 11 -21.47 10.20 -13.56
CA GLY A 11 -21.59 11.21 -14.62
C GLY A 11 -20.36 12.11 -14.80
N ALA A 12 -19.34 12.03 -13.94
CA ALA A 12 -18.17 12.88 -14.06
C ALA A 12 -17.35 12.59 -15.33
N LYS A 13 -16.88 13.65 -15.97
CA LYS A 13 -15.97 13.57 -17.11
C LYS A 13 -14.52 13.28 -16.65
N PRO A 14 -13.66 12.76 -17.53
CA PRO A 14 -12.26 12.50 -17.18
C PRO A 14 -11.50 13.71 -16.61
N LEU A 15 -11.82 14.93 -17.03
CA LEU A 15 -11.22 16.15 -16.51
C LEU A 15 -11.60 16.40 -15.04
N GLU A 16 -12.87 16.17 -14.70
CA GLU A 16 -13.38 16.34 -13.32
C GLU A 16 -12.74 15.30 -12.39
N MET A 17 -12.60 14.05 -12.86
CA MET A 17 -11.89 13.00 -12.13
C MET A 17 -10.39 13.31 -11.97
N ALA A 18 -9.76 13.93 -12.99
CA ALA A 18 -8.37 14.38 -12.90
C ALA A 18 -8.20 15.45 -11.81
N HIS A 19 -9.11 16.42 -11.73
CA HIS A 19 -9.09 17.46 -10.71
C HIS A 19 -9.35 16.93 -9.28
N ALA A 20 -10.08 15.83 -9.16
CA ALA A 20 -10.31 15.17 -7.87
C ALA A 20 -9.09 14.37 -7.36
N CYS A 21 -8.08 14.15 -8.19
CA CYS A 21 -6.86 13.47 -7.81
C CYS A 21 -5.86 14.45 -7.18
N LYS A 22 -5.21 14.06 -6.07
CA LYS A 22 -4.10 14.84 -5.48
C LYS A 22 -2.78 14.74 -6.30
N GLN A 23 -2.72 13.86 -7.27
CA GLN A 23 -1.60 13.68 -8.20
C GLN A 23 -1.89 14.41 -9.51
N ASP A 24 -0.84 14.95 -10.11
CA ASP A 24 -0.92 15.51 -11.47
C ASP A 24 -1.20 14.39 -12.46
N ILE A 25 -2.43 14.35 -12.97
CA ILE A 25 -2.88 13.40 -13.98
C ILE A 25 -3.75 14.17 -14.98
N SER A 26 -3.52 13.96 -16.26
CA SER A 26 -4.31 14.56 -17.33
C SER A 26 -5.63 13.82 -17.54
N ALA A 27 -6.62 14.53 -18.12
CA ALA A 27 -7.88 13.92 -18.54
C ALA A 27 -7.69 12.76 -19.54
N ALA A 28 -6.68 12.84 -20.39
CA ALA A 28 -6.34 11.80 -21.35
C ALA A 28 -5.84 10.52 -20.65
N GLU A 29 -5.00 10.66 -19.63
CA GLU A 29 -4.51 9.53 -18.81
C GLU A 29 -5.63 8.91 -17.99
N VAL A 30 -6.53 9.74 -17.43
CA VAL A 30 -7.73 9.25 -16.75
C VAL A 30 -8.57 8.41 -17.70
N SER A 31 -8.89 8.93 -18.90
CA SER A 31 -9.68 8.20 -19.90
C SER A 31 -9.03 6.86 -20.28
N LYS A 32 -7.74 6.89 -20.62
CA LYS A 32 -6.97 5.69 -20.97
C LYS A 32 -6.95 4.66 -19.84
N THR A 33 -6.80 5.12 -18.60
CA THR A 33 -6.78 4.23 -17.43
C THR A 33 -8.16 3.62 -17.17
N LEU A 34 -9.24 4.39 -17.29
CA LEU A 34 -10.61 3.87 -17.15
C LEU A 34 -10.94 2.83 -18.22
N ASP A 35 -10.56 3.08 -19.48
CA ASP A 35 -10.72 2.11 -20.56
C ASP A 35 -9.93 0.81 -20.29
N PHE A 36 -8.70 0.93 -19.78
CA PHE A 36 -7.92 -0.23 -19.35
C PHE A 36 -8.61 -0.99 -18.23
N LEU A 37 -9.11 -0.31 -17.19
CA LEU A 37 -9.77 -0.94 -16.05
C LEU A 37 -11.05 -1.68 -16.47
N VAL A 38 -11.80 -1.13 -17.44
CA VAL A 38 -12.98 -1.79 -18.02
C VAL A 38 -12.58 -3.02 -18.84
N LYS A 39 -11.56 -2.92 -19.68
CA LYS A 39 -11.04 -4.05 -20.48
C LYS A 39 -10.48 -5.17 -19.61
N ALA A 40 -9.89 -4.82 -18.47
CA ALA A 40 -9.35 -5.77 -17.50
C ALA A 40 -10.42 -6.34 -16.54
N ASP A 41 -11.71 -6.06 -16.76
CA ASP A 41 -12.86 -6.42 -15.89
C ASP A 41 -12.67 -6.02 -14.41
N LEU A 42 -11.96 -4.92 -14.16
CA LEU A 42 -11.79 -4.32 -12.85
C LEU A 42 -12.83 -3.24 -12.55
N LEU A 43 -13.44 -2.69 -13.60
CA LEU A 43 -14.60 -1.80 -13.56
C LEU A 43 -15.60 -2.23 -14.63
N LYS A 44 -16.89 -1.98 -14.35
CA LYS A 44 -17.96 -2.03 -15.35
C LYS A 44 -18.49 -0.63 -15.59
N LYS A 45 -18.72 -0.29 -16.87
CA LYS A 45 -19.32 0.97 -17.29
C LYS A 45 -20.76 0.71 -17.72
N ASP A 46 -21.71 1.43 -17.14
CA ASP A 46 -23.12 1.35 -17.53
C ASP A 46 -23.45 2.20 -18.77
N ARG A 47 -24.71 2.15 -19.24
CA ARG A 47 -25.16 2.90 -20.40
C ARG A 47 -25.16 4.42 -20.19
N ASN A 48 -25.20 4.86 -18.94
CA ASN A 48 -25.17 6.28 -18.54
C ASN A 48 -23.74 6.79 -18.34
N GLY A 49 -22.73 5.92 -18.52
CA GLY A 49 -21.33 6.28 -18.35
C GLY A 49 -20.80 6.15 -16.92
N ASN A 50 -21.62 5.68 -15.98
CA ASN A 50 -21.19 5.47 -14.60
C ASN A 50 -20.36 4.20 -14.45
N TYR A 51 -19.44 4.21 -13.49
CA TYR A 51 -18.56 3.10 -13.22
C TYR A 51 -18.98 2.34 -11.96
N ARG A 52 -18.79 1.01 -11.96
CA ARG A 52 -18.95 0.14 -10.79
C ARG A 52 -17.79 -0.81 -10.69
N GLN A 53 -17.34 -1.08 -9.48
CA GLN A 53 -16.32 -2.09 -9.23
C GLN A 53 -16.87 -3.50 -9.48
N THR A 54 -16.04 -4.37 -10.02
CA THR A 54 -16.38 -5.81 -10.18
C THR A 54 -16.15 -6.58 -8.89
N GLU A 55 -15.14 -6.17 -8.08
CA GLU A 55 -14.84 -6.71 -6.77
C GLU A 55 -14.57 -5.56 -5.79
N LYS A 56 -14.96 -5.72 -4.50
CA LYS A 56 -14.81 -4.66 -3.47
C LYS A 56 -13.36 -4.31 -3.17
N SER A 57 -12.42 -5.24 -3.31
CA SER A 57 -11.00 -4.96 -3.11
C SER A 57 -10.09 -5.70 -4.08
N VAL A 58 -9.04 -5.03 -4.56
CA VAL A 58 -7.93 -5.68 -5.25
C VAL A 58 -6.73 -5.69 -4.31
N SER A 59 -6.47 -6.84 -3.73
CA SER A 59 -5.24 -7.08 -2.98
C SER A 59 -4.19 -7.65 -3.93
N MET A 60 -3.05 -6.97 -4.06
CA MET A 60 -1.89 -7.63 -4.64
C MET A 60 -1.35 -8.64 -3.62
N GLY A 61 -1.41 -9.92 -3.96
CA GLY A 61 -0.88 -11.02 -3.17
C GLY A 61 0.62 -10.92 -2.88
N PRO A 62 1.24 -11.97 -2.31
CA PRO A 62 2.68 -11.97 -2.02
C PRO A 62 3.49 -11.67 -3.29
N VAL A 63 4.48 -10.80 -3.14
CA VAL A 63 5.23 -10.13 -4.21
C VAL A 63 6.28 -11.05 -4.88
N ASP A 64 6.34 -12.33 -4.52
CA ASP A 64 7.44 -13.23 -4.90
C ASP A 64 7.49 -13.60 -6.41
N ALA A 65 6.46 -13.21 -7.17
CA ALA A 65 6.39 -13.41 -8.61
C ALA A 65 5.88 -12.16 -9.34
N VAL A 66 6.33 -10.96 -8.94
CA VAL A 66 5.71 -9.73 -9.40
C VAL A 66 6.24 -9.31 -10.76
N PRO A 67 5.37 -9.16 -11.77
CA PRO A 67 5.71 -8.57 -13.06
C PRO A 67 6.30 -7.15 -12.89
N VAL A 68 7.09 -6.70 -13.85
CA VAL A 68 7.70 -5.36 -13.90
C VAL A 68 6.69 -4.25 -13.56
N ALA A 69 5.45 -4.39 -14.02
CA ALA A 69 4.36 -3.45 -13.74
C ALA A 69 4.03 -3.28 -12.25
N ALA A 70 4.12 -4.35 -11.45
CA ALA A 70 3.83 -4.25 -10.02
C ALA A 70 5.01 -3.65 -9.23
N ARG A 71 6.26 -3.83 -9.67
CA ARG A 71 7.41 -3.12 -9.12
C ARG A 71 7.27 -1.62 -9.37
N GLU A 72 6.92 -1.24 -10.59
CA GLU A 72 6.70 0.14 -10.97
C GLU A 72 5.59 0.78 -10.14
N MET A 73 4.47 0.10 -9.96
CA MET A 73 3.39 0.55 -9.10
C MET A 73 3.85 0.72 -7.64
N GLN A 74 4.65 -0.20 -7.09
CA GLN A 74 5.17 -0.07 -5.72
C GLN A 74 6.10 1.14 -5.59
N ARG A 75 6.93 1.42 -6.60
CA ARG A 75 7.78 2.60 -6.64
C ARG A 75 6.95 3.88 -6.63
N GLN A 76 5.97 4.00 -7.52
CA GLN A 76 5.05 5.16 -7.56
C GLN A 76 4.31 5.36 -6.24
N MET A 77 3.85 4.28 -5.59
CA MET A 77 3.18 4.38 -4.29
C MET A 77 4.14 4.85 -3.19
N GLY A 78 5.42 4.52 -3.28
CA GLY A 78 6.46 5.07 -2.41
C GLY A 78 6.68 6.57 -2.64
N GLU A 79 6.75 7.00 -3.89
CA GLU A 79 6.88 8.42 -4.28
C GLU A 79 5.68 9.24 -3.79
N PHE A 80 4.46 8.71 -3.88
CA PHE A 80 3.28 9.37 -3.33
C PHE A 80 3.35 9.49 -1.80
N ALA A 81 3.89 8.49 -1.10
CA ALA A 81 4.09 8.59 0.34
C ALA A 81 5.10 9.68 0.71
N VAL A 82 6.16 9.87 -0.07
CA VAL A 82 7.12 10.98 0.12
C VAL A 82 6.42 12.32 -0.07
N LYS A 83 5.64 12.52 -1.15
CA LYS A 83 4.87 13.75 -1.37
C LYS A 83 3.83 14.01 -0.27
N ALA A 84 3.28 12.97 0.34
CA ALA A 84 2.32 13.10 1.42
C ALA A 84 2.95 13.64 2.73
N LEU A 85 4.28 13.74 2.84
CA LEU A 85 4.96 14.38 3.97
C LEU A 85 4.62 15.88 4.09
N ASP A 86 4.24 16.52 2.98
CA ASP A 86 3.87 17.93 2.94
C ASP A 86 2.38 18.19 3.23
N MET A 87 1.58 17.12 3.41
CA MET A 87 0.17 17.26 3.80
C MET A 87 0.02 17.63 5.27
N PRO A 88 -1.10 18.28 5.67
CA PRO A 88 -1.42 18.51 7.08
C PRO A 88 -1.41 17.20 7.89
N LEU A 89 -0.99 17.29 9.16
CA LEU A 89 -0.96 16.11 10.06
C LEU A 89 -2.34 15.47 10.26
N SER A 90 -3.41 16.26 10.16
CA SER A 90 -4.79 15.78 10.26
C SER A 90 -5.24 14.93 9.06
N GLU A 91 -4.52 14.98 7.93
CA GLU A 91 -4.87 14.26 6.71
C GLU A 91 -4.00 13.02 6.44
N ARG A 92 -2.99 12.77 7.29
CA ARG A 92 -2.05 11.67 7.12
C ARG A 92 -1.69 11.01 8.42
N ASP A 93 -1.43 9.71 8.36
CA ASP A 93 -0.74 8.96 9.41
C ASP A 93 0.54 8.37 8.82
N MET A 94 1.67 8.71 9.41
CA MET A 94 2.99 8.21 9.01
C MET A 94 3.74 7.72 10.24
N SER A 95 3.87 6.43 10.35
CA SER A 95 4.58 5.76 11.43
C SER A 95 5.53 4.71 10.88
N GLY A 96 6.54 4.38 11.65
CA GLY A 96 7.53 3.38 11.27
C GLY A 96 8.20 2.74 12.48
N LEU A 97 8.67 1.52 12.30
CA LEU A 97 9.43 0.77 13.30
C LEU A 97 10.75 0.29 12.70
N THR A 98 11.85 0.51 13.43
CA THR A 98 13.13 -0.12 13.11
C THR A 98 13.40 -1.23 14.10
N LEU A 99 13.52 -2.47 13.62
CA LEU A 99 13.50 -3.67 14.43
C LEU A 99 14.67 -4.59 14.08
N GLY A 100 15.36 -5.13 15.10
CA GLY A 100 16.24 -6.28 14.94
C GLY A 100 15.42 -7.57 14.97
N LEU A 101 15.44 -8.37 13.89
CA LEU A 101 14.60 -9.54 13.75
C LEU A 101 15.40 -10.82 13.52
N THR A 102 14.94 -11.91 14.13
CA THR A 102 15.31 -13.26 13.70
C THR A 102 14.47 -13.65 12.47
N ARG A 103 14.88 -14.67 11.72
CA ARG A 103 14.10 -15.19 10.59
C ARG A 103 12.69 -15.64 11.02
N ASN A 104 12.56 -16.28 12.17
CA ASN A 104 11.28 -16.71 12.71
C ASN A 104 10.37 -15.52 13.04
N ALA A 105 10.91 -14.46 13.70
CA ALA A 105 10.16 -13.25 13.99
C ALA A 105 9.70 -12.56 12.69
N TYR A 106 10.55 -12.46 11.68
CA TYR A 106 10.19 -11.93 10.37
C TYR A 106 8.99 -12.66 9.74
N GLU A 107 9.01 -14.02 9.73
CA GLU A 107 7.89 -14.79 9.18
C GLU A 107 6.59 -14.62 9.98
N ARG A 108 6.67 -14.48 11.30
CA ARG A 108 5.51 -14.18 12.14
C ARG A 108 4.94 -12.80 11.83
N ILE A 109 5.79 -11.77 11.72
CA ILE A 109 5.34 -10.40 11.37
C ILE A 109 4.69 -10.39 9.98
N ARG A 110 5.22 -11.13 9.00
CA ARG A 110 4.56 -11.26 7.68
C ARG A 110 3.12 -11.79 7.78
N LYS A 111 2.88 -12.75 8.67
CA LYS A 111 1.52 -13.27 8.93
C LYS A 111 0.63 -12.21 9.56
N GLU A 112 1.14 -11.51 10.59
CA GLU A 112 0.40 -10.40 11.23
C GLU A 112 0.05 -9.27 10.23
N ILE A 113 0.97 -8.89 9.34
CA ILE A 113 0.69 -7.93 8.28
C ILE A 113 -0.44 -8.42 7.36
N ALA A 114 -0.48 -9.70 7.03
CA ALA A 114 -1.54 -10.25 6.19
C ALA A 114 -2.90 -10.22 6.89
N GLU A 115 -2.95 -10.55 8.19
CA GLU A 115 -4.16 -10.45 9.02
C GLU A 115 -4.61 -8.99 9.18
N PHE A 116 -3.66 -8.10 9.47
CA PHE A 116 -3.93 -6.67 9.59
C PHE A 116 -4.55 -6.11 8.31
N ARG A 117 -4.00 -6.43 7.14
CA ARG A 117 -4.59 -6.00 5.86
C ARG A 117 -6.04 -6.47 5.70
N ARG A 118 -6.37 -7.71 6.11
CA ARG A 118 -7.74 -8.22 6.05
C ARG A 118 -8.67 -7.42 6.97
N ARG A 119 -8.24 -7.10 8.19
CA ARG A 119 -9.02 -6.26 9.11
C ARG A 119 -9.25 -4.86 8.56
N ILE A 120 -8.23 -4.22 7.98
CA ILE A 120 -8.39 -2.89 7.36
C ILE A 120 -9.37 -2.92 6.19
N VAL A 121 -9.32 -3.94 5.33
CA VAL A 121 -10.29 -4.09 4.24
C VAL A 121 -11.71 -4.26 4.79
N ALA A 122 -11.90 -5.03 5.87
CA ALA A 122 -13.21 -5.19 6.50
C ALA A 122 -13.74 -3.84 6.99
N ILE A 123 -12.96 -3.08 7.76
CA ILE A 123 -13.32 -1.72 8.22
C ILE A 123 -13.71 -0.83 7.04
N ALA A 124 -12.88 -0.78 5.99
CA ALA A 124 -13.14 0.06 4.82
C ALA A 124 -14.38 -0.35 4.00
N THR A 125 -14.96 -1.52 4.28
CA THR A 125 -16.16 -2.03 3.59
C THR A 125 -17.41 -1.99 4.48
N GLU A 126 -17.31 -1.54 5.71
CA GLU A 126 -18.45 -1.37 6.63
C GLU A 126 -19.32 -0.18 6.21
N ASP A 127 -18.70 0.90 5.73
CA ASP A 127 -19.40 2.08 5.26
C ASP A 127 -19.79 1.94 3.77
N GLU A 128 -21.01 2.38 3.42
CA GLU A 128 -21.49 2.38 2.05
C GLU A 128 -21.02 3.61 1.26
N GLU A 129 -20.78 4.71 1.95
CA GLU A 129 -20.38 5.99 1.36
C GLU A 129 -18.88 6.20 1.46
N THR A 130 -18.27 6.66 0.38
CA THR A 130 -16.84 6.99 0.31
C THR A 130 -16.68 8.50 0.16
N GLU A 131 -16.07 9.15 1.15
CA GLU A 131 -15.77 10.58 1.09
C GLU A 131 -14.42 10.86 0.40
N GLN A 132 -13.45 9.97 0.57
CA GLN A 132 -12.09 10.17 0.05
C GLN A 132 -11.38 8.82 -0.19
N VAL A 133 -10.53 8.77 -1.23
CA VAL A 133 -9.71 7.59 -1.53
C VAL A 133 -8.35 7.73 -0.84
N TYR A 134 -8.02 6.78 0.03
CA TYR A 134 -6.75 6.68 0.74
C TYR A 134 -5.83 5.60 0.17
N ARG A 135 -4.55 5.77 0.33
CA ARG A 135 -3.55 4.74 0.09
C ARG A 135 -2.81 4.42 1.39
N MET A 136 -2.85 3.16 1.81
CA MET A 136 -1.99 2.63 2.86
C MET A 136 -0.85 1.82 2.24
N ASN A 137 0.39 2.15 2.59
CA ASN A 137 1.58 1.39 2.22
C ASN A 137 2.09 0.62 3.44
N LEU A 138 2.32 -0.67 3.26
CA LEU A 138 2.92 -1.55 4.26
C LEU A 138 4.18 -2.17 3.67
N GLN A 139 5.33 -1.81 4.21
CA GLN A 139 6.63 -2.22 3.70
C GLN A 139 7.47 -2.80 4.84
N LEU A 140 8.00 -4.00 4.64
CA LEU A 140 8.93 -4.66 5.57
C LEU A 140 10.13 -5.15 4.77
N PHE A 141 11.27 -4.52 4.94
CA PHE A 141 12.50 -4.79 4.19
C PHE A 141 13.73 -4.65 5.07
N PRO A 142 14.84 -5.34 4.77
CA PRO A 142 16.07 -5.24 5.55
C PRO A 142 16.78 -3.91 5.30
N LEU A 143 17.35 -3.33 6.37
CA LEU A 143 18.25 -2.18 6.34
C LEU A 143 19.71 -2.57 6.51
N SER A 144 20.01 -3.85 6.79
CA SER A 144 21.35 -4.36 6.97
C SER A 144 21.52 -5.72 6.29
N GLU A 145 22.76 -6.09 6.07
CA GLU A 145 23.11 -7.48 5.75
C GLU A 145 22.80 -8.42 6.93
N ARG A 146 22.76 -9.73 6.66
CA ARG A 146 22.56 -10.73 7.70
C ARG A 146 23.75 -10.73 8.64
N LEU A 147 23.47 -10.60 9.94
CA LEU A 147 24.49 -10.75 10.97
C LEU A 147 24.86 -12.23 11.08
N GLU A 148 26.13 -12.56 10.81
CA GLU A 148 26.67 -13.89 11.06
C GLU A 148 26.66 -14.16 12.57
N LYS A 149 26.16 -15.31 12.99
CA LYS A 149 26.34 -15.75 14.36
C LYS A 149 27.83 -16.01 14.57
N LYS A 150 28.54 -15.07 15.18
CA LYS A 150 29.89 -15.33 15.66
C LYS A 150 29.83 -16.53 16.62
N LYS A 151 30.34 -17.67 16.19
CA LYS A 151 30.55 -18.83 17.08
C LYS A 151 31.47 -18.36 18.21
N GLY A 152 30.92 -18.21 19.41
CA GLY A 152 31.63 -18.24 20.66
C GLY A 152 32.67 -17.13 20.91
N ILE A 153 32.23 -15.92 21.26
CA ILE A 153 33.01 -15.13 22.24
C ILE A 153 32.43 -15.53 23.59
N LYS A 154 33.12 -16.48 24.27
CA LYS A 154 32.98 -16.65 25.71
C LYS A 154 33.57 -15.40 26.32
N PHE A 155 32.76 -14.54 26.89
CA PHE A 155 33.26 -13.55 27.84
C PHE A 155 33.84 -14.34 29.01
N LYS A 156 35.19 -14.33 29.17
CA LYS A 156 35.83 -14.74 30.40
C LYS A 156 35.32 -13.81 31.48
N GLY A 157 34.57 -14.35 32.43
CA GLY A 157 34.20 -13.63 33.62
C GLY A 157 35.44 -13.13 34.32
N GLU A 158 35.47 -11.87 34.69
CA GLU A 158 36.40 -11.33 35.66
C GLU A 158 36.13 -12.04 36.99
N GLU A 159 37.07 -12.93 37.37
CA GLU A 159 37.22 -13.36 38.76
C GLU A 159 37.52 -12.11 39.57
N ARG A 160 36.57 -11.62 40.34
CA ARG A 160 36.86 -10.67 41.43
C ARG A 160 37.55 -11.45 42.52
N ASP A 161 38.87 -11.25 42.65
CA ASP A 161 39.59 -11.60 43.85
C ASP A 161 39.07 -10.77 45.03
N GLU A 162 38.30 -11.39 45.90
CA GLU A 162 38.09 -10.89 47.27
C GLU A 162 39.34 -11.22 48.10
N LYS A 163 40.04 -10.20 48.55
CA LYS A 163 40.90 -10.20 49.72
C LYS A 163 40.52 -9.10 50.69
#